data_f111fd8948a94e415361a202f7389447
#
_entry.id   f111fd8948a94e415361a202f7389447
#
_cell.length_a   1.000
_cell.length_b   1.000
_cell.length_c   1.000
_cell.angle_alpha   90.00
_cell.angle_beta   90.00
_cell.angle_gamma   90.00
#
_symmetry.space_group_name_H-M   'P 1'
#
loop_
_entity.id
_entity.type
_entity.pdbx_description
1 polymer ?
#
loop_
_entity_poly.entity_id
_entity_poly.type
_entity_poly.pdbx_seq_one_letter_code
_entity_poly.pdbx_strand_id
1 'polypeptide(L)'
;MFVPEWKRAYPAAKVFAAPGLRKKRDDIVFDADLGNAPSLEWVDEIDQVLMHGNLITTEVIFFHVKSGTVLFTDLIQQLPTNLISGWRAIVARLDIMVGPEPSVPRKFRVTFANRRSARESLQRILTWPAQKVLMAHGTPVEKDAPAYLRRAFGWLAA
;
A
#
# COMPACT_ATOMS: atom_id res chain seq x y z
N MET A 1 -3.64 7.45 14.05
CA MET A 1 -2.47 6.54 14.04
C MET A 1 -2.15 6.21 15.50
N PHE A 2 -2.19 4.94 15.89
CA PHE A 2 -2.12 4.49 17.29
C PHE A 2 -0.72 4.03 17.72
N VAL A 3 0.35 4.59 17.12
CA VAL A 3 1.74 4.18 17.43
C VAL A 3 2.10 4.38 18.91
N PRO A 4 1.74 5.50 19.57
CA PRO A 4 2.04 5.67 20.99
C PRO A 4 1.37 4.61 21.88
N GLU A 5 0.14 4.22 21.55
CA GLU A 5 -0.60 3.16 22.27
C GLU A 5 0.06 1.80 22.09
N TRP A 6 0.46 1.48 20.85
CA TRP A 6 1.20 0.26 20.54
C TRP A 6 2.55 0.21 21.26
N LYS A 7 3.30 1.32 21.26
CA LYS A 7 4.60 1.39 21.92
C LYS A 7 4.48 1.24 23.45
N ARG A 8 3.38 1.73 24.04
CA ARG A 8 3.09 1.50 25.47
C ARG A 8 2.76 0.03 25.76
N ALA A 9 1.98 -0.61 24.89
CA ALA A 9 1.62 -2.02 25.07
C ALA A 9 2.81 -2.96 24.80
N TYR A 10 3.69 -2.57 23.88
CA TYR A 10 4.86 -3.36 23.46
C TYR A 10 6.13 -2.49 23.50
N PRO A 11 6.69 -2.21 24.69
CA PRO A 11 7.82 -1.29 24.82
C PRO A 11 9.07 -1.72 24.06
N ALA A 12 9.28 -3.02 23.92
CA ALA A 12 10.41 -3.58 23.16
C ALA A 12 10.22 -3.57 21.64
N ALA A 13 9.01 -3.30 21.13
CA ALA A 13 8.76 -3.27 19.69
C ALA A 13 9.50 -2.10 19.05
N LYS A 14 10.15 -2.35 17.92
CA LYS A 14 10.77 -1.30 17.10
C LYS A 14 9.74 -0.65 16.19
N VAL A 15 9.92 0.65 15.98
CA VAL A 15 9.01 1.47 15.15
C VAL A 15 9.77 1.95 13.92
N PHE A 16 9.31 1.55 12.76
CA PHE A 16 9.91 1.91 11.48
C PHE A 16 9.07 2.97 10.76
N ALA A 17 9.72 3.98 10.21
CA ALA A 17 9.06 5.04 9.48
C ALA A 17 9.07 4.78 7.97
N ALA A 18 7.94 4.94 7.30
CA ALA A 18 7.94 5.11 5.86
C ALA A 18 8.67 6.41 5.48
N PRO A 19 9.29 6.51 4.29
CA PRO A 19 10.01 7.70 3.87
C PRO A 19 9.18 8.98 4.00
N GLY A 20 9.75 9.99 4.65
CA GLY A 20 9.10 11.28 4.91
C GLY A 20 8.16 11.31 6.12
N LEU A 21 7.87 10.18 6.76
CA LEU A 21 6.96 10.14 7.91
C LEU A 21 7.54 10.85 9.13
N ARG A 22 8.86 10.74 9.39
CA ARG A 22 9.53 11.46 10.49
C ARG A 22 9.29 12.96 10.46
N LYS A 23 9.24 13.57 9.26
CA LYS A 23 8.99 15.01 9.10
C LYS A 23 7.55 15.41 9.39
N LYS A 24 6.61 14.45 9.28
CA LYS A 24 5.18 14.67 9.52
C LYS A 24 4.74 14.32 10.93
N ARG A 25 5.54 13.53 11.63
CA ARG A 25 5.24 12.96 12.95
C ARG A 25 6.48 13.04 13.84
N ASP A 26 6.81 14.27 14.24
CA ASP A 26 7.87 14.60 15.20
C ASP A 26 7.55 14.18 16.64
N ASP A 27 6.28 13.90 16.90
CA ASP A 27 5.75 13.34 18.15
C ASP A 27 6.06 11.83 18.35
N ILE A 28 6.61 11.14 17.34
CA ILE A 28 6.92 9.71 17.39
C ILE A 28 8.43 9.49 17.26
N VAL A 29 8.97 8.71 18.19
CA VAL A 29 10.35 8.21 18.08
C VAL A 29 10.36 6.96 17.18
N PHE A 30 11.09 7.04 16.08
CA PHE A 30 11.28 5.94 15.16
C PHE A 30 12.69 5.35 15.29
N ASP A 31 12.80 4.04 15.36
CA ASP A 31 14.08 3.34 15.49
C ASP A 31 14.84 3.31 14.15
N ALA A 32 14.13 3.15 13.01
CA ALA A 32 14.73 3.16 11.67
C ALA A 32 13.73 3.65 10.60
N ASP A 33 14.23 3.83 9.37
CA ASP A 33 13.43 4.13 8.20
C ASP A 33 13.32 2.91 7.28
N LEU A 34 12.13 2.73 6.69
CA LEU A 34 11.88 1.72 5.67
C LEU A 34 12.44 2.18 4.32
N GLY A 35 13.01 1.24 3.58
CA GLY A 35 13.55 1.45 2.23
C GLY A 35 13.06 0.40 1.24
N ASN A 36 13.80 0.22 0.15
CA ASN A 36 13.49 -0.79 -0.88
C ASN A 36 13.83 -2.22 -0.48
N ALA A 37 14.72 -2.40 0.48
CA ALA A 37 15.11 -3.71 0.98
C ALA A 37 14.43 -3.96 2.33
N PRO A 38 14.07 -5.22 2.63
CA PRO A 38 13.57 -5.60 3.94
C PRO A 38 14.63 -5.37 5.01
N SER A 39 14.19 -5.10 6.23
CA SER A 39 15.07 -5.06 7.40
C SER A 39 15.63 -6.47 7.68
N LEU A 40 16.86 -6.53 8.17
CA LEU A 40 17.46 -7.79 8.64
C LEU A 40 16.63 -8.47 9.74
N GLU A 41 15.78 -7.73 10.41
CA GLU A 41 14.92 -8.25 11.50
C GLU A 41 13.78 -9.14 11.00
N TRP A 42 13.40 -9.05 9.70
CA TRP A 42 12.31 -9.83 9.13
C TRP A 42 12.54 -10.29 7.68
N VAL A 43 13.76 -10.18 7.17
CA VAL A 43 14.08 -10.47 5.75
C VAL A 43 13.66 -11.87 5.29
N ASP A 44 13.65 -12.85 6.20
CA ASP A 44 13.26 -14.23 5.88
C ASP A 44 11.72 -14.44 5.90
N GLU A 45 10.97 -13.50 6.49
CA GLU A 45 9.52 -13.61 6.65
C GLU A 45 8.76 -12.59 5.79
N ILE A 46 9.33 -11.39 5.63
CA ILE A 46 8.67 -10.27 4.94
C ILE A 46 9.63 -9.63 3.95
N ASP A 47 9.30 -9.64 2.68
CA ASP A 47 9.91 -8.77 1.68
C ASP A 47 9.17 -7.46 1.56
N GLN A 48 9.78 -6.44 0.99
CA GLN A 48 9.17 -5.13 0.82
C GLN A 48 9.63 -4.40 -0.42
N VAL A 49 8.75 -3.55 -0.94
CA VAL A 49 9.03 -2.64 -2.06
C VAL A 49 8.48 -1.26 -1.74
N LEU A 50 9.30 -0.24 -1.94
CA LEU A 50 8.84 1.14 -1.93
C LEU A 50 8.22 1.47 -3.28
N MET A 51 6.96 1.88 -3.30
CA MET A 51 6.29 2.36 -4.51
C MET A 51 6.78 3.77 -4.85
N HIS A 52 7.62 3.85 -5.85
CA HIS A 52 8.23 5.10 -6.30
C HIS A 52 7.34 5.86 -7.30
N GLY A 53 7.67 7.13 -7.48
CA GLY A 53 7.14 7.96 -8.58
C GLY A 53 5.87 8.75 -8.26
N ASN A 54 5.24 8.57 -7.11
CA ASN A 54 4.11 9.36 -6.68
C ASN A 54 4.56 10.60 -5.90
N LEU A 55 3.93 11.76 -6.16
CA LEU A 55 4.30 13.06 -5.55
C LEU A 55 3.66 13.28 -4.17
N ILE A 56 2.53 12.66 -3.89
CA ILE A 56 1.75 12.95 -2.68
C ILE A 56 1.74 11.81 -1.67
N THR A 57 2.00 10.60 -2.12
CA THR A 57 2.03 9.42 -1.23
C THR A 57 3.28 8.60 -1.47
N THR A 58 3.86 8.15 -0.38
CA THR A 58 4.93 7.17 -0.38
C THR A 58 4.44 5.96 0.39
N GLU A 59 4.31 4.84 -0.29
CA GLU A 59 3.84 3.60 0.31
C GLU A 59 4.91 2.53 0.24
N VAL A 60 5.12 1.84 1.35
CA VAL A 60 5.91 0.61 1.42
C VAL A 60 4.94 -0.55 1.34
N ILE A 61 5.10 -1.37 0.32
CA ILE A 61 4.29 -2.56 0.09
C ILE A 61 5.04 -3.75 0.63
N PHE A 62 4.38 -4.55 1.45
CA PHE A 62 4.98 -5.71 2.08
C PHE A 62 4.48 -7.00 1.45
N PHE A 63 5.34 -8.01 1.47
CA PHE A 63 4.99 -9.37 1.08
C PHE A 63 5.35 -10.34 2.20
N HIS A 64 4.35 -10.95 2.80
CA HIS A 64 4.54 -11.99 3.81
C HIS A 64 4.75 -13.33 3.11
N VAL A 65 5.98 -13.83 3.16
CA VAL A 65 6.46 -14.98 2.39
C VAL A 65 5.65 -16.24 2.69
N LYS A 66 5.48 -16.57 3.97
CA LYS A 66 4.82 -17.81 4.40
C LYS A 66 3.37 -17.93 3.94
N SER A 67 2.62 -16.82 3.90
CA SER A 67 1.20 -16.83 3.49
C SER A 67 0.98 -16.43 2.03
N GLY A 68 2.03 -16.04 1.31
CA GLY A 68 1.92 -15.53 -0.06
C GLY A 68 1.06 -14.26 -0.15
N THR A 69 1.10 -13.41 0.87
CA THR A 69 0.19 -12.26 0.97
C THR A 69 0.91 -10.95 0.71
N VAL A 70 0.43 -10.19 -0.27
CA VAL A 70 0.84 -8.80 -0.50
C VAL A 70 -0.05 -7.86 0.31
N LEU A 71 0.57 -6.90 1.02
CA LEU A 71 -0.14 -5.94 1.87
C LEU A 71 0.04 -4.52 1.32
N PHE A 72 -1.09 -3.90 1.01
CA PHE A 72 -1.20 -2.47 0.68
C PHE A 72 -1.84 -1.72 1.84
N THR A 73 -1.52 -0.43 1.97
CA THR A 73 -2.22 0.46 2.90
C THR A 73 -3.25 1.31 2.15
N ASP A 74 -2.83 2.41 1.56
CA ASP A 74 -3.72 3.41 0.98
C ASP A 74 -3.76 3.44 -0.55
N LEU A 75 -2.78 2.85 -1.21
CA LEU A 75 -2.65 2.93 -2.67
C LEU A 75 -3.77 2.17 -3.40
N ILE A 76 -4.24 1.07 -2.83
CA ILE A 76 -5.40 0.33 -3.33
C ILE A 76 -6.55 0.54 -2.36
N GLN A 77 -7.70 0.96 -2.88
CA GLN A 77 -8.87 1.27 -2.06
C GLN A 77 -10.16 0.74 -2.70
N GLN A 78 -11.11 0.38 -1.83
CA GLN A 78 -12.50 0.12 -2.19
C GLN A 78 -13.37 0.60 -1.04
N LEU A 79 -14.24 1.56 -1.29
CA LEU A 79 -15.17 2.04 -0.29
C LEU A 79 -16.50 1.28 -0.38
N PRO A 80 -17.06 0.84 0.74
CA PRO A 80 -18.37 0.23 0.77
C PRO A 80 -19.45 1.22 0.30
N THR A 81 -20.29 0.79 -0.62
CA THR A 81 -21.34 1.63 -1.21
C THR A 81 -22.39 2.11 -0.21
N ASN A 82 -22.60 1.35 0.85
CA ASN A 82 -23.57 1.65 1.91
C ASN A 82 -23.08 2.72 2.91
N LEU A 83 -21.81 3.04 2.93
CA LEU A 83 -21.24 4.06 3.83
C LEU A 83 -21.14 5.45 3.20
N ILE A 84 -21.47 5.57 1.91
CA ILE A 84 -21.27 6.81 1.16
C ILE A 84 -22.57 7.17 0.44
N SER A 85 -23.08 8.38 0.72
CA SER A 85 -24.31 8.90 0.11
C SER A 85 -24.13 10.32 -0.45
N GLY A 86 -25.09 10.76 -1.25
CA GLY A 86 -25.11 12.10 -1.82
C GLY A 86 -23.91 12.38 -2.73
N TRP A 87 -23.44 13.64 -2.75
CA TRP A 87 -22.34 14.07 -3.60
C TRP A 87 -21.01 13.31 -3.36
N ARG A 88 -20.79 12.85 -2.13
CA ARG A 88 -19.63 12.03 -1.78
C ARG A 88 -19.59 10.71 -2.53
N ALA A 89 -20.75 10.09 -2.76
CA ALA A 89 -20.85 8.87 -3.56
C ALA A 89 -20.49 9.11 -5.04
N ILE A 90 -20.85 10.28 -5.57
CA ILE A 90 -20.48 10.67 -6.94
C ILE A 90 -18.96 10.84 -7.03
N VAL A 91 -18.36 11.56 -6.10
CA VAL A 91 -16.88 11.76 -6.06
C VAL A 91 -16.16 10.41 -5.93
N ALA A 92 -16.59 9.53 -5.04
CA ALA A 92 -15.98 8.23 -4.85
C ALA A 92 -16.08 7.33 -6.11
N ARG A 93 -17.20 7.40 -6.84
CA ARG A 93 -17.34 6.70 -8.13
C ARG A 93 -16.42 7.28 -9.20
N LEU A 94 -16.36 8.61 -9.32
CA LEU A 94 -15.46 9.29 -10.25
C LEU A 94 -13.99 8.99 -9.95
N ASP A 95 -13.63 8.82 -8.69
CA ASP A 95 -12.28 8.48 -8.26
C ASP A 95 -12.00 6.95 -8.29
N ILE A 96 -12.93 6.15 -8.79
CA ILE A 96 -12.81 4.68 -8.88
C ILE A 96 -12.62 4.01 -7.51
N MET A 97 -13.09 4.64 -6.43
CA MET A 97 -13.04 4.07 -5.08
C MET A 97 -14.23 3.15 -4.78
N VAL A 98 -15.22 3.11 -5.67
CA VAL A 98 -16.42 2.29 -5.58
C VAL A 98 -16.52 1.43 -6.84
N GLY A 99 -16.39 0.13 -6.70
CA GLY A 99 -16.41 -0.81 -7.81
C GLY A 99 -16.50 -2.26 -7.33
N PRO A 100 -16.57 -3.21 -8.24
CA PRO A 100 -16.63 -4.64 -7.91
C PRO A 100 -15.32 -5.15 -7.31
N GLU A 101 -14.20 -4.53 -7.65
CA GLU A 101 -12.88 -4.86 -7.13
C GLU A 101 -12.18 -3.60 -6.58
N PRO A 102 -11.32 -3.75 -5.55
CA PRO A 102 -10.43 -2.67 -5.11
C PRO A 102 -9.54 -2.18 -6.25
N SER A 103 -9.27 -0.89 -6.31
CA SER A 103 -8.42 -0.31 -7.36
C SER A 103 -7.58 0.85 -6.86
N VAL A 104 -6.61 1.28 -7.67
CA VAL A 104 -5.87 2.51 -7.40
C VAL A 104 -6.76 3.69 -7.74
N PRO A 105 -7.13 4.58 -6.79
CA PRO A 105 -7.93 5.76 -7.04
C PRO A 105 -7.32 6.69 -8.09
N ARG A 106 -8.15 7.38 -8.88
CA ARG A 106 -7.68 8.32 -9.92
C ARG A 106 -6.80 9.42 -9.34
N LYS A 107 -7.14 9.93 -8.15
CA LYS A 107 -6.34 10.93 -7.43
C LYS A 107 -4.87 10.49 -7.25
N PHE A 108 -4.62 9.21 -6.99
CA PHE A 108 -3.25 8.69 -6.91
C PHE A 108 -2.64 8.47 -8.30
N ARG A 109 -3.42 7.97 -9.28
CA ARG A 109 -2.90 7.74 -10.63
C ARG A 109 -2.34 9.00 -11.28
N VAL A 110 -3.03 10.14 -11.14
CA VAL A 110 -2.62 11.42 -11.74
C VAL A 110 -1.38 12.02 -11.05
N THR A 111 -1.09 11.63 -9.83
CA THR A 111 0.07 12.11 -9.07
C THR A 111 1.34 11.27 -9.27
N PHE A 112 1.28 10.20 -10.06
CA PHE A 112 2.47 9.47 -10.47
C PHE A 112 3.20 10.23 -11.59
N ALA A 113 4.07 11.14 -11.20
CA ALA A 113 4.88 11.95 -12.12
C ALA A 113 6.01 11.11 -12.76
N ASN A 114 6.63 10.21 -12.01
CA ASN A 114 7.64 9.30 -12.55
C ASN A 114 7.05 7.89 -12.73
N ARG A 115 6.34 7.71 -13.85
CA ARG A 115 5.74 6.42 -14.20
C ARG A 115 6.75 5.31 -14.46
N ARG A 116 7.97 5.65 -14.89
CA ARG A 116 9.03 4.65 -15.08
C ARG A 116 9.40 3.99 -13.77
N SER A 117 9.74 4.78 -12.75
CA SER A 117 10.06 4.25 -11.42
C SER A 117 8.89 3.48 -10.80
N ALA A 118 7.65 3.93 -11.04
CA ALA A 118 6.45 3.20 -10.61
C ALA A 118 6.32 1.83 -11.28
N ARG A 119 6.62 1.72 -12.58
CA ARG A 119 6.64 0.44 -13.31
C ARG A 119 7.71 -0.50 -12.78
N GLU A 120 8.92 0.02 -12.51
CA GLU A 120 10.02 -0.77 -11.93
C GLU A 120 9.61 -1.33 -10.56
N SER A 121 8.98 -0.51 -9.71
CA SER A 121 8.44 -0.97 -8.41
C SER A 121 7.37 -2.03 -8.60
N LEU A 122 6.43 -1.83 -9.53
CA LEU A 122 5.37 -2.80 -9.83
C LEU A 122 5.93 -4.11 -10.37
N GLN A 123 6.91 -4.05 -11.27
CA GLN A 123 7.55 -5.24 -11.80
C GLN A 123 8.15 -6.10 -10.70
N ARG A 124 8.83 -5.47 -9.72
CA ARG A 124 9.35 -6.19 -8.57
C ARG A 124 8.23 -6.83 -7.72
N ILE A 125 7.13 -6.12 -7.47
CA ILE A 125 5.96 -6.67 -6.76
C ILE A 125 5.40 -7.89 -7.51
N LEU A 126 5.35 -7.85 -8.83
CA LEU A 126 4.83 -8.93 -9.66
C LEU A 126 5.76 -10.16 -9.74
N THR A 127 7.00 -10.08 -9.25
CA THR A 127 7.88 -11.27 -9.09
C THR A 127 7.55 -12.08 -7.85
N TRP A 128 6.84 -11.53 -6.89
CA TRP A 128 6.45 -12.27 -5.70
C TRP A 128 5.45 -13.39 -6.05
N PRO A 129 5.59 -14.58 -5.45
CA PRO A 129 4.64 -15.68 -5.61
C PRO A 129 3.35 -15.39 -4.81
N ALA A 130 2.70 -14.28 -5.14
CA ALA A 130 1.55 -13.78 -4.43
C ALA A 130 0.32 -14.65 -4.67
N GLN A 131 -0.36 -15.03 -3.60
CA GLN A 131 -1.64 -15.76 -3.61
C GLN A 131 -2.79 -14.83 -3.24
N LYS A 132 -2.55 -13.88 -2.33
CA LYS A 132 -3.55 -12.99 -1.74
C LYS A 132 -3.08 -11.55 -1.76
N VAL A 133 -4.05 -10.62 -1.75
CA VAL A 133 -3.79 -9.19 -1.54
C VAL A 133 -4.68 -8.69 -0.42
N LEU A 134 -4.09 -8.09 0.58
CA LEU A 134 -4.76 -7.36 1.66
C LEU A 134 -4.52 -5.86 1.49
N MET A 135 -5.49 -5.07 1.94
CA MET A 135 -5.43 -3.62 1.93
C MET A 135 -6.16 -3.03 3.14
N ALA A 136 -5.75 -1.83 3.57
CA ALA A 136 -6.38 -1.19 4.72
C ALA A 136 -7.83 -0.76 4.42
N HIS A 137 -8.14 -0.44 3.16
CA HIS A 137 -9.44 0.07 2.74
C HIS A 137 -9.99 -0.74 1.56
N GLY A 138 -10.53 -1.92 1.81
CA GLY A 138 -11.11 -2.74 0.76
C GLY A 138 -11.35 -4.18 1.17
N THR A 139 -12.00 -4.93 0.27
CA THR A 139 -12.20 -6.35 0.44
C THR A 139 -10.92 -7.10 0.09
N PRO A 140 -10.46 -8.05 0.91
CA PRO A 140 -9.32 -8.89 0.58
C PRO A 140 -9.50 -9.62 -0.76
N VAL A 141 -8.43 -9.70 -1.54
CA VAL A 141 -8.38 -10.53 -2.75
C VAL A 141 -7.70 -11.84 -2.39
N GLU A 142 -8.49 -12.91 -2.35
CA GLU A 142 -8.04 -14.21 -1.84
C GLU A 142 -7.56 -15.18 -2.92
N LYS A 143 -7.78 -14.84 -4.19
CA LYS A 143 -7.42 -15.69 -5.34
C LYS A 143 -6.85 -14.85 -6.46
N ASP A 144 -5.93 -15.45 -7.22
CA ASP A 144 -5.36 -14.87 -8.44
C ASP A 144 -4.78 -13.46 -8.25
N ALA A 145 -4.04 -13.29 -7.16
CA ALA A 145 -3.39 -12.02 -6.82
C ALA A 145 -2.55 -11.43 -7.98
N PRO A 146 -1.77 -12.21 -8.76
CA PRO A 146 -1.00 -11.66 -9.88
C PRO A 146 -1.87 -11.04 -10.97
N ALA A 147 -2.97 -11.69 -11.37
CA ALA A 147 -3.87 -11.14 -12.38
C ALA A 147 -4.62 -9.92 -11.86
N TYR A 148 -5.05 -9.97 -10.60
CA TYR A 148 -5.64 -8.80 -9.94
C TYR A 148 -4.68 -7.60 -9.93
N LEU A 149 -3.44 -7.78 -9.50
CA LEU A 149 -2.44 -6.70 -9.46
C LEU A 149 -2.18 -6.10 -10.85
N ARG A 150 -2.10 -6.94 -11.90
CA ARG A 150 -1.99 -6.45 -13.28
C ARG A 150 -3.19 -5.61 -13.70
N ARG A 151 -4.42 -5.99 -13.31
CA ARG A 151 -5.62 -5.18 -13.59
C ARG A 151 -5.61 -3.87 -12.81
N ALA A 152 -5.37 -3.91 -11.50
CA ALA A 152 -5.37 -2.74 -10.63
C ALA A 152 -4.36 -1.67 -11.06
N PHE A 153 -3.22 -2.09 -11.60
CA PHE A 153 -2.14 -1.23 -12.09
C PHE A 153 -2.05 -1.13 -13.62
N GLY A 154 -3.03 -1.63 -14.38
CA GLY A 154 -3.04 -1.60 -15.85
C GLY A 154 -2.87 -0.19 -16.45
N TRP A 155 -3.30 0.83 -15.74
CA TRP A 155 -3.10 2.24 -16.10
C TRP A 155 -1.62 2.69 -16.12
N LEU A 156 -0.70 1.95 -15.51
CA LEU A 156 0.74 2.20 -15.61
C LEU A 156 1.35 1.64 -16.90
N ALA A 157 0.70 0.68 -17.54
CA ALA A 157 1.20 0.06 -18.77
C ALA A 157 1.00 0.96 -20.02
N ALA A 158 0.08 1.93 -19.89
CA ALA A 158 -0.24 2.89 -20.96
C ALA A 158 0.81 4.00 -21.10
#